data_0ba0b3baf59833690b4ceae62eb53fe3
#
_entry.id   0ba0b3baf59833690b4ceae62eb53fe3
#
_cell.length_a   1.000
_cell.length_b   1.000
_cell.length_c   1.000
_cell.angle_alpha   90.00
_cell.angle_beta   90.00
_cell.angle_gamma   90.00
#
_symmetry.space_group_name_H-M   'P 1'
#
loop_
_entity.id
_entity.type
_entity.pdbx_description
1 polymer ?
#
loop_
_entity_poly.entity_id
_entity_poly.type
_entity_poly.pdbx_seq_one_letter_code
_entity_poly.pdbx_strand_id
1 'polypeptide(L)'
;VAEKRRKNKKPENIEPKTPGVFGSEMGLWIGIITTVVFVLFGERLFSNLGNTTLYASSFFCLFIVMLWLSFSVVQHADCLAIKLGEPYGTLILTLSVISIEVIMIAAVMLTGVKSPTLARDTMFAVLMIVLNGMVGVTLLLGGLRHQEQEYNLRGANAYLTVIITLSVLGLVLPRFSSSTPDASASPLLAVFLVVVTIGLYAVFLGIQTMRHRGFFMEPLGIEPLHTDSAQNDSRSGEKHPLTRSVGYHSLLLVASMVPIVLLSKKMAVLIDHGIATIGAPVALGGVVVALLVLSPEGLGALRAALHNRIQRTVNICLGSALATTALTIPAVLTISLVTGKHIELGLDPQELVILALTLLICMVNFGSGRTNILQGAVHLIIFVTYVVLLFD
;
A
#
# COMPACT_ATOMS: atom_id res chain seq x y z
N VAL A 1 26.10 65.75 15.86
CA VAL A 1 27.34 65.42 15.27
C VAL A 1 27.90 64.08 15.83
N ALA A 2 27.57 62.95 15.32
CA ALA A 2 28.35 61.72 15.32
C ALA A 2 27.45 60.61 14.77
N GLU A 3 27.51 60.41 13.47
CA GLU A 3 26.85 59.39 12.72
C GLU A 3 27.56 58.04 12.94
N LYS A 4 26.96 57.16 13.77
CA LYS A 4 27.45 55.81 14.05
C LYS A 4 27.15 54.93 12.84
N ARG A 5 28.13 54.65 11.98
CA ARG A 5 28.13 53.60 10.94
C ARG A 5 27.75 52.27 11.58
N ARG A 6 26.51 51.78 11.39
CA ARG A 6 26.11 50.39 11.62
C ARG A 6 26.73 49.56 10.49
N LYS A 7 27.75 48.79 10.84
CA LYS A 7 28.29 47.70 10.00
C LYS A 7 27.18 46.70 9.74
N ASN A 8 26.67 46.63 8.52
CA ASN A 8 25.82 45.55 8.04
C ASN A 8 26.64 44.25 8.06
N LYS A 9 26.44 43.45 9.11
CA LYS A 9 26.86 42.04 9.07
C LYS A 9 25.94 41.35 8.07
N LYS A 10 26.49 40.87 6.94
CA LYS A 10 25.82 39.91 6.04
C LYS A 10 25.33 38.74 6.90
N PRO A 11 24.10 38.26 6.70
CA PRO A 11 23.65 37.05 7.35
C PRO A 11 24.58 35.91 6.90
N GLU A 12 25.19 35.27 7.88
CA GLU A 12 26.00 34.07 7.69
C GLU A 12 25.04 33.00 7.14
N ASN A 13 25.20 32.60 5.87
CA ASN A 13 24.50 31.49 5.27
C ASN A 13 24.96 30.22 6.02
N ILE A 14 24.26 29.86 7.09
CA ILE A 14 24.39 28.55 7.71
C ILE A 14 23.76 27.57 6.72
N GLU A 15 24.56 27.01 5.82
CA GLU A 15 24.14 25.86 5.03
C GLU A 15 23.74 24.74 6.00
N PRO A 16 22.51 24.22 5.92
CA PRO A 16 22.10 23.14 6.79
C PRO A 16 23.00 21.94 6.45
N LYS A 17 23.80 21.50 7.45
CA LYS A 17 24.63 20.32 7.34
C LYS A 17 23.75 19.15 6.87
N THR A 18 24.05 18.61 5.70
CA THR A 18 23.43 17.37 5.23
C THR A 18 23.70 16.29 6.24
N PRO A 19 22.67 15.64 6.81
CA PRO A 19 22.91 14.52 7.72
C PRO A 19 23.77 13.48 6.99
N GLY A 20 24.77 12.93 7.69
CA GLY A 20 25.63 11.89 7.12
C GLY A 20 24.80 10.70 6.64
N VAL A 21 25.30 9.96 5.63
CA VAL A 21 24.61 8.81 5.04
C VAL A 21 24.13 7.81 6.11
N PHE A 22 24.91 7.60 7.16
CA PHE A 22 24.55 6.71 8.25
C PHE A 22 23.30 7.16 9.04
N GLY A 23 23.15 8.45 9.29
CA GLY A 23 21.98 8.95 10.04
C GLY A 23 20.70 9.03 9.21
N SER A 24 20.80 9.23 7.89
CA SER A 24 19.63 9.28 7.02
C SER A 24 19.07 7.89 6.69
N GLU A 25 19.92 6.84 6.74
CA GLU A 25 19.58 5.49 6.28
C GLU A 25 19.59 4.44 7.43
N MET A 26 19.24 4.89 8.64
CA MET A 26 19.22 3.99 9.82
C MET A 26 18.31 2.78 9.63
N GLY A 27 17.15 2.95 8.96
CA GLY A 27 16.24 1.86 8.68
C GLY A 27 16.87 0.75 7.84
N LEU A 28 17.64 1.11 6.81
CA LEU A 28 18.35 0.15 5.97
C LEU A 28 19.43 -0.61 6.77
N TRP A 29 20.24 0.09 7.58
CA TRP A 29 21.29 -0.56 8.36
C TRP A 29 20.73 -1.53 9.40
N ILE A 30 19.67 -1.12 10.11
CA ILE A 30 18.96 -2.00 11.05
C ILE A 30 18.34 -3.19 10.30
N GLY A 31 17.76 -2.96 9.14
CA GLY A 31 17.23 -4.03 8.28
C GLY A 31 18.29 -5.03 7.86
N ILE A 32 19.47 -4.58 7.43
CA ILE A 32 20.58 -5.46 7.06
C ILE A 32 21.07 -6.26 8.27
N ILE A 33 21.30 -5.61 9.42
CA ILE A 33 21.75 -6.29 10.65
C ILE A 33 20.72 -7.35 11.07
N THR A 34 19.43 -7.00 11.08
CA THR A 34 18.35 -7.93 11.43
C THR A 34 18.31 -9.10 10.45
N THR A 35 18.48 -8.84 9.15
CA THR A 35 18.53 -9.90 8.14
C THR A 35 19.69 -10.85 8.40
N VAL A 36 20.89 -10.34 8.66
CA VAL A 36 22.06 -11.17 8.98
C VAL A 36 21.80 -12.03 10.22
N VAL A 37 21.23 -11.43 11.27
CA VAL A 37 20.89 -12.17 12.51
C VAL A 37 19.90 -13.29 12.23
N PHE A 38 18.80 -13.01 11.52
CA PHE A 38 17.77 -14.01 11.24
C PHE A 38 18.17 -15.04 10.17
N VAL A 39 19.13 -14.73 9.31
CA VAL A 39 19.69 -15.71 8.38
C VAL A 39 20.65 -16.66 9.10
N LEU A 40 21.53 -16.14 9.96
CA LEU A 40 22.55 -16.92 10.65
C LEU A 40 21.98 -17.72 11.85
N PHE A 41 21.10 -17.12 12.62
CA PHE A 41 20.59 -17.67 13.87
C PHE A 41 19.11 -18.09 13.80
N GLY A 42 18.44 -17.86 12.68
CA GLY A 42 17.00 -18.09 12.52
C GLY A 42 16.57 -19.54 12.82
N GLU A 43 17.37 -20.52 12.42
CA GLU A 43 17.06 -21.93 12.72
C GLU A 43 17.06 -22.21 14.23
N ARG A 44 18.00 -21.63 14.97
CA ARG A 44 18.05 -21.76 16.44
C ARG A 44 16.92 -21.00 17.12
N LEU A 45 16.57 -19.81 16.63
CA LEU A 45 15.46 -19.02 17.15
C LEU A 45 14.13 -19.73 16.92
N PHE A 46 13.93 -20.36 15.75
CA PHE A 46 12.70 -21.03 15.39
C PHE A 46 12.59 -22.48 15.92
N SER A 47 13.68 -23.09 16.34
CA SER A 47 13.61 -24.39 17.01
C SER A 47 12.94 -24.35 18.39
N ASN A 48 12.81 -23.17 19.00
CA ASN A 48 12.23 -22.98 20.33
C ASN A 48 11.04 -21.99 20.34
N LEU A 49 10.18 -22.05 19.32
CA LEU A 49 8.98 -21.21 19.22
C LEU A 49 7.94 -21.46 20.33
N GLY A 50 8.05 -22.59 21.04
CA GLY A 50 7.23 -22.85 22.24
C GLY A 50 7.50 -21.88 23.40
N ASN A 51 8.63 -21.14 23.39
CA ASN A 51 8.87 -20.06 24.34
C ASN A 51 8.16 -18.79 23.86
N THR A 52 7.04 -18.46 24.50
CA THR A 52 6.18 -17.31 24.16
C THR A 52 6.96 -15.98 24.12
N THR A 53 7.91 -15.76 25.04
CA THR A 53 8.70 -14.54 25.08
C THR A 53 9.63 -14.43 23.87
N LEU A 54 10.31 -15.52 23.50
CA LEU A 54 11.18 -15.58 22.34
C LEU A 54 10.40 -15.39 21.04
N TYR A 55 9.24 -16.08 20.94
CA TYR A 55 8.31 -15.92 19.81
C TYR A 55 7.85 -14.47 19.65
N ALA A 56 7.27 -13.89 20.72
CA ALA A 56 6.75 -12.52 20.68
C ALA A 56 7.84 -11.50 20.35
N SER A 57 9.02 -11.60 20.99
CA SER A 57 10.14 -10.70 20.70
C SER A 57 10.62 -10.81 19.27
N SER A 58 10.71 -12.02 18.72
CA SER A 58 11.10 -12.23 17.31
C SER A 58 10.07 -11.68 16.34
N PHE A 59 8.77 -11.91 16.61
CA PHE A 59 7.67 -11.40 15.79
C PHE A 59 7.65 -9.87 15.77
N PHE A 60 7.63 -9.23 16.93
CA PHE A 60 7.60 -7.75 16.98
C PHE A 60 8.88 -7.13 16.44
N CYS A 61 10.04 -7.73 16.67
CA CYS A 61 11.30 -7.28 16.08
C CYS A 61 11.23 -7.28 14.54
N LEU A 62 10.84 -8.40 13.93
CA LEU A 62 10.69 -8.51 12.49
C LEU A 62 9.61 -7.55 11.96
N PHE A 63 8.46 -7.50 12.61
CA PHE A 63 7.35 -6.63 12.20
C PHE A 63 7.77 -5.15 12.16
N ILE A 64 8.38 -4.65 13.24
CA ILE A 64 8.82 -3.25 13.35
C ILE A 64 9.92 -2.94 12.33
N VAL A 65 10.90 -3.84 12.16
CA VAL A 65 12.00 -3.63 11.22
C VAL A 65 11.48 -3.64 9.78
N MET A 66 10.62 -4.57 9.42
CA MET A 66 10.02 -4.63 8.08
C MET A 66 9.12 -3.42 7.81
N LEU A 67 8.34 -2.98 8.81
CA LEU A 67 7.56 -1.76 8.73
C LEU A 67 8.45 -0.53 8.48
N TRP A 68 9.57 -0.41 9.21
CA TRP A 68 10.53 0.69 9.02
C TRP A 68 11.17 0.66 7.61
N LEU A 69 11.53 -0.52 7.13
CA LEU A 69 12.04 -0.71 5.77
C LEU A 69 10.99 -0.33 4.71
N SER A 70 9.71 -0.67 4.91
CA SER A 70 8.62 -0.27 4.01
C SER A 70 8.50 1.26 3.93
N PHE A 71 8.59 1.96 5.07
CA PHE A 71 8.66 3.42 5.08
C PHE A 71 9.88 3.97 4.34
N SER A 72 11.04 3.33 4.49
CA SER A 72 12.26 3.73 3.77
C SER A 72 12.11 3.58 2.25
N VAL A 73 11.51 2.47 1.78
CA VAL A 73 11.24 2.25 0.35
C VAL A 73 10.30 3.33 -0.19
N VAL A 74 9.20 3.63 0.51
CA VAL A 74 8.25 4.67 0.10
C VAL A 74 8.91 6.05 0.08
N GLN A 75 9.73 6.38 1.09
CA GLN A 75 10.47 7.64 1.12
C GLN A 75 11.42 7.81 -0.07
N HIS A 76 12.15 6.77 -0.45
CA HIS A 76 13.02 6.82 -1.63
C HIS A 76 12.22 6.88 -2.93
N ALA A 77 11.10 6.16 -3.02
CA ALA A 77 10.19 6.23 -4.15
C ALA A 77 9.57 7.64 -4.31
N ASP A 78 9.15 8.29 -3.22
CA ASP A 78 8.68 9.68 -3.22
C ASP A 78 9.75 10.66 -3.71
N CYS A 79 11.00 10.51 -3.24
CA CYS A 79 12.11 11.34 -3.70
C CYS A 79 12.38 11.17 -5.21
N LEU A 80 12.28 9.95 -5.72
CA LEU A 80 12.39 9.67 -7.16
C LEU A 80 11.22 10.26 -7.94
N ALA A 81 10.00 10.13 -7.41
CA ALA A 81 8.79 10.69 -7.99
C ALA A 81 8.90 12.21 -8.18
N ILE A 82 9.38 12.92 -7.16
CA ILE A 82 9.59 14.37 -7.21
C ILE A 82 10.63 14.73 -8.27
N LYS A 83 11.72 13.96 -8.38
CA LYS A 83 12.83 14.26 -9.32
C LYS A 83 12.54 13.94 -10.76
N LEU A 84 11.86 12.85 -11.01
CA LEU A 84 11.56 12.40 -12.37
C LEU A 84 10.31 13.07 -12.93
N GLY A 85 9.48 13.64 -12.03
CA GLY A 85 8.23 14.29 -12.41
C GLY A 85 7.21 13.29 -12.97
N GLU A 86 6.05 13.83 -13.35
CA GLU A 86 4.98 13.04 -13.96
C GLU A 86 5.29 12.76 -15.45
N PRO A 87 5.02 11.55 -15.96
CA PRO A 87 4.28 10.45 -15.34
C PRO A 87 5.16 9.44 -14.59
N TYR A 88 6.47 9.56 -14.70
CA TYR A 88 7.42 8.55 -14.19
C TYR A 88 7.42 8.47 -12.65
N GLY A 89 7.17 9.60 -11.99
CA GLY A 89 7.11 9.66 -10.54
C GLY A 89 6.02 8.77 -9.96
N THR A 90 4.80 8.92 -10.45
CA THR A 90 3.66 8.09 -10.02
C THR A 90 3.90 6.61 -10.31
N LEU A 91 4.45 6.29 -11.48
CA LEU A 91 4.76 4.89 -11.84
C LEU A 91 5.77 4.26 -10.88
N ILE A 92 6.86 4.96 -10.57
CA ILE A 92 7.89 4.43 -9.67
C ILE A 92 7.34 4.22 -8.27
N LEU A 93 6.59 5.18 -7.73
CA LEU A 93 5.98 5.06 -6.42
C LEU A 93 5.07 3.83 -6.34
N THR A 94 4.11 3.74 -7.26
CA THR A 94 3.15 2.64 -7.30
C THR A 94 3.83 1.29 -7.50
N LEU A 95 4.74 1.17 -8.48
CA LEU A 95 5.45 -0.09 -8.73
C LEU A 95 6.33 -0.51 -7.57
N SER A 96 6.94 0.44 -6.85
CA SER A 96 7.79 0.13 -5.68
C SER A 96 6.98 -0.49 -4.55
N VAL A 97 5.84 0.11 -4.20
CA VAL A 97 4.97 -0.38 -3.13
C VAL A 97 4.41 -1.76 -3.47
N ILE A 98 3.87 -1.92 -4.69
CA ILE A 98 3.30 -3.20 -5.11
C ILE A 98 4.38 -4.27 -5.27
N SER A 99 5.60 -3.91 -5.67
CA SER A 99 6.70 -4.87 -5.72
C SER A 99 6.96 -5.48 -4.36
N ILE A 100 6.87 -4.71 -3.25
CA ILE A 100 6.99 -5.25 -1.90
C ILE A 100 5.88 -6.27 -1.64
N GLU A 101 4.63 -5.93 -1.95
CA GLU A 101 3.47 -6.79 -1.76
C GLU A 101 3.61 -8.10 -2.55
N VAL A 102 3.84 -8.01 -3.85
CA VAL A 102 3.98 -9.17 -4.75
C VAL A 102 5.15 -10.06 -4.32
N ILE A 103 6.29 -9.47 -3.96
CA ILE A 103 7.46 -10.21 -3.51
C ILE A 103 7.18 -10.92 -2.18
N MET A 104 6.48 -10.28 -1.23
CA MET A 104 6.10 -10.90 0.02
C MET A 104 5.17 -12.09 -0.21
N ILE A 105 4.12 -11.93 -1.01
CA ILE A 105 3.20 -13.01 -1.37
C ILE A 105 3.96 -14.15 -2.08
N ALA A 106 4.79 -13.81 -3.08
CA ALA A 106 5.60 -14.79 -3.80
C ALA A 106 6.57 -15.53 -2.87
N ALA A 107 7.21 -14.82 -1.95
CA ALA A 107 8.14 -15.44 -0.99
C ALA A 107 7.44 -16.44 -0.09
N VAL A 108 6.25 -16.12 0.41
CA VAL A 108 5.45 -17.02 1.23
C VAL A 108 4.95 -18.21 0.41
N MET A 109 4.42 -17.98 -0.80
CA MET A 109 3.97 -19.05 -1.70
C MET A 109 5.09 -20.02 -2.08
N LEU A 110 6.31 -19.54 -2.30
CA LEU A 110 7.44 -20.38 -2.71
C LEU A 110 8.09 -21.13 -1.55
N THR A 111 7.95 -20.67 -0.31
CA THR A 111 8.60 -21.27 0.86
C THR A 111 7.89 -22.47 1.47
N GLY A 112 6.76 -22.87 0.95
CA GLY A 112 6.14 -24.14 1.31
C GLY A 112 5.03 -24.09 2.34
N VAL A 113 4.54 -22.92 2.73
CA VAL A 113 3.25 -22.82 3.42
C VAL A 113 2.19 -23.40 2.50
N LYS A 114 1.56 -24.50 2.94
CA LYS A 114 0.56 -25.23 2.15
C LYS A 114 -0.83 -24.57 2.26
N SER A 115 -0.92 -23.26 2.12
CA SER A 115 -2.22 -22.60 2.05
C SER A 115 -2.49 -22.17 0.60
N PRO A 116 -3.36 -22.87 -0.14
CA PRO A 116 -3.70 -22.51 -1.51
C PRO A 116 -4.45 -21.17 -1.58
N THR A 117 -5.05 -20.72 -0.48
CA THR A 117 -5.87 -19.51 -0.39
C THR A 117 -5.09 -18.26 0.02
N LEU A 118 -3.84 -18.39 0.49
CA LEU A 118 -3.08 -17.28 1.09
C LEU A 118 -3.01 -16.03 0.17
N ALA A 119 -2.79 -16.23 -1.12
CA ALA A 119 -2.72 -15.12 -2.06
C ALA A 119 -4.08 -14.42 -2.19
N ARG A 120 -5.17 -15.17 -2.28
CA ARG A 120 -6.55 -14.69 -2.27
C ARG A 120 -6.83 -13.90 -0.99
N ASP A 121 -6.55 -14.51 0.17
CA ASP A 121 -6.82 -13.93 1.49
C ASP A 121 -6.06 -12.63 1.68
N THR A 122 -4.79 -12.56 1.22
CA THR A 122 -3.99 -11.34 1.26
C THR A 122 -4.56 -10.25 0.35
N MET A 123 -4.90 -10.57 -0.91
CA MET A 123 -5.51 -9.60 -1.82
C MET A 123 -6.84 -9.08 -1.31
N PHE A 124 -7.69 -9.97 -0.77
CA PHE A 124 -8.96 -9.59 -0.18
C PHE A 124 -8.77 -8.71 1.06
N ALA A 125 -7.83 -9.06 1.95
CA ALA A 125 -7.46 -8.25 3.10
C ALA A 125 -7.00 -6.84 2.67
N VAL A 126 -6.15 -6.72 1.63
CA VAL A 126 -5.74 -5.42 1.09
C VAL A 126 -6.95 -4.60 0.63
N LEU A 127 -7.86 -5.20 -0.15
CA LEU A 127 -9.08 -4.51 -0.59
C LEU A 127 -9.91 -4.02 0.59
N MET A 128 -10.12 -4.87 1.62
CA MET A 128 -10.92 -4.50 2.79
C MET A 128 -10.23 -3.43 3.63
N ILE A 129 -8.93 -3.54 3.86
CA ILE A 129 -8.15 -2.53 4.59
C ILE A 129 -8.16 -1.19 3.83
N VAL A 130 -7.93 -1.20 2.52
CA VAL A 130 -7.83 0.03 1.74
C VAL A 130 -9.21 0.67 1.54
N LEU A 131 -10.17 -0.08 0.95
CA LEU A 131 -11.46 0.48 0.55
C LEU A 131 -12.39 0.75 1.74
N ASN A 132 -12.22 0.06 2.86
CA ASN A 132 -13.06 0.24 4.03
C ASN A 132 -12.29 0.81 5.23
N GLY A 133 -11.13 0.27 5.58
CA GLY A 133 -10.34 0.74 6.72
C GLY A 133 -9.73 2.12 6.47
N MET A 134 -8.86 2.24 5.45
CA MET A 134 -8.16 3.50 5.15
C MET A 134 -9.12 4.58 4.66
N VAL A 135 -9.99 4.26 3.71
CA VAL A 135 -11.04 5.19 3.24
C VAL A 135 -11.91 5.60 4.41
N GLY A 136 -12.40 4.67 5.21
CA GLY A 136 -13.26 4.95 6.36
C GLY A 136 -12.61 5.91 7.36
N VAL A 137 -11.38 5.64 7.80
CA VAL A 137 -10.64 6.51 8.74
C VAL A 137 -10.38 7.88 8.13
N THR A 138 -9.95 7.95 6.87
CA THR A 138 -9.60 9.22 6.23
C THR A 138 -10.82 10.10 5.99
N LEU A 139 -11.95 9.53 5.53
CA LEU A 139 -13.20 10.27 5.35
C LEU A 139 -13.80 10.70 6.69
N LEU A 140 -13.76 9.84 7.72
CA LEU A 140 -14.27 10.17 9.05
C LEU A 140 -13.49 11.33 9.66
N LEU A 141 -12.16 11.21 9.76
CA LEU A 141 -11.30 12.21 10.38
C LEU A 141 -11.20 13.50 9.54
N GLY A 142 -11.18 13.37 8.21
CA GLY A 142 -11.26 14.51 7.29
C GLY A 142 -12.57 15.27 7.45
N GLY A 143 -13.72 14.56 7.48
CA GLY A 143 -15.03 15.13 7.68
C GLY A 143 -15.24 15.76 9.05
N LEU A 144 -14.70 15.18 10.14
CA LEU A 144 -14.70 15.77 11.46
C LEU A 144 -13.94 17.11 11.50
N ARG A 145 -12.90 17.25 10.69
CA ARG A 145 -12.06 18.46 10.68
C ARG A 145 -12.55 19.52 9.68
N HIS A 146 -13.07 19.10 8.53
CA HIS A 146 -13.38 19.99 7.39
C HIS A 146 -14.87 19.96 6.98
N GLN A 147 -15.72 19.19 7.66
CA GLN A 147 -17.13 18.93 7.37
C GLN A 147 -17.33 18.19 6.03
N GLU A 148 -17.14 18.85 4.90
CA GLU A 148 -17.17 18.28 3.55
C GLU A 148 -15.86 18.58 2.82
N GLN A 149 -15.41 17.62 2.01
CA GLN A 149 -14.22 17.78 1.19
C GLN A 149 -14.55 17.37 -0.25
N GLU A 150 -14.12 18.16 -1.22
CA GLU A 150 -14.40 17.92 -2.64
C GLU A 150 -13.23 17.25 -3.34
N TYR A 151 -13.54 16.31 -4.23
CA TYR A 151 -12.57 15.61 -5.09
C TYR A 151 -13.11 15.50 -6.52
N ASN A 152 -12.22 15.14 -7.46
CA ASN A 152 -12.57 14.97 -8.85
C ASN A 152 -13.32 13.65 -9.08
N LEU A 153 -14.63 13.76 -9.32
CA LEU A 153 -15.52 12.63 -9.56
C LEU A 153 -15.08 11.74 -10.73
N ARG A 154 -14.52 12.34 -11.79
CA ARG A 154 -14.09 11.60 -12.99
C ARG A 154 -12.91 10.68 -12.67
N GLY A 155 -11.98 11.14 -11.84
CA GLY A 155 -10.85 10.33 -11.39
C GLY A 155 -11.30 9.17 -10.52
N ALA A 156 -12.14 9.42 -9.52
CA ALA A 156 -12.67 8.37 -8.65
C ALA A 156 -13.44 7.30 -9.44
N ASN A 157 -14.31 7.70 -10.37
CA ASN A 157 -15.03 6.78 -11.24
C ASN A 157 -14.10 5.96 -12.15
N ALA A 158 -13.03 6.56 -12.67
CA ALA A 158 -12.05 5.82 -13.47
C ALA A 158 -11.37 4.71 -12.65
N TYR A 159 -10.95 5.01 -11.40
CA TYR A 159 -10.42 3.98 -10.50
C TYR A 159 -11.45 2.88 -10.24
N LEU A 160 -12.66 3.24 -9.80
CA LEU A 160 -13.68 2.27 -9.41
C LEU A 160 -14.10 1.36 -10.57
N THR A 161 -14.21 1.90 -11.78
CA THR A 161 -14.53 1.09 -12.97
C THR A 161 -13.55 -0.06 -13.14
N VAL A 162 -12.25 0.21 -12.98
CA VAL A 162 -11.23 -0.83 -13.15
C VAL A 162 -11.15 -1.73 -11.92
N ILE A 163 -11.23 -1.17 -10.70
CA ILE A 163 -11.23 -1.96 -9.45
C ILE A 163 -12.38 -2.97 -9.46
N ILE A 164 -13.60 -2.53 -9.74
CA ILE A 164 -14.77 -3.41 -9.78
C ILE A 164 -14.58 -4.52 -10.80
N THR A 165 -14.18 -4.16 -12.01
CA THR A 165 -13.94 -5.15 -13.08
C THR A 165 -12.89 -6.18 -12.68
N LEU A 166 -11.72 -5.74 -12.19
CA LEU A 166 -10.64 -6.64 -11.85
C LEU A 166 -10.92 -7.48 -10.60
N SER A 167 -11.58 -6.90 -9.60
CA SER A 167 -11.98 -7.63 -8.39
C SER A 167 -12.98 -8.74 -8.71
N VAL A 168 -13.97 -8.45 -9.57
CA VAL A 168 -14.96 -9.45 -9.97
C VAL A 168 -14.33 -10.53 -10.84
N LEU A 169 -13.54 -10.16 -11.85
CA LEU A 169 -12.90 -11.14 -12.72
C LEU A 169 -11.88 -12.01 -12.00
N GLY A 170 -11.10 -11.42 -11.08
CA GLY A 170 -9.99 -12.13 -10.41
C GLY A 170 -10.39 -12.89 -9.16
N LEU A 171 -11.36 -12.38 -8.38
CA LEU A 171 -11.71 -12.94 -7.07
C LEU A 171 -13.11 -13.58 -7.02
N VAL A 172 -14.02 -13.17 -7.90
CA VAL A 172 -15.39 -13.71 -7.92
C VAL A 172 -15.53 -14.80 -8.99
N LEU A 173 -15.13 -14.52 -10.23
CA LEU A 173 -15.31 -15.42 -11.35
C LEU A 173 -14.70 -16.82 -11.16
N PRO A 174 -13.50 -17.00 -10.58
CA PRO A 174 -12.95 -18.33 -10.36
C PRO A 174 -13.81 -19.23 -9.47
N ARG A 175 -14.59 -18.66 -8.54
CA ARG A 175 -15.51 -19.43 -7.68
C ARG A 175 -16.64 -20.09 -8.47
N PHE A 176 -17.06 -19.48 -9.56
CA PHE A 176 -18.17 -19.93 -10.40
C PHE A 176 -17.71 -20.63 -11.68
N SER A 177 -16.40 -20.93 -11.79
CA SER A 177 -15.85 -21.65 -12.94
C SER A 177 -16.32 -23.09 -12.94
N SER A 178 -16.93 -23.53 -14.04
CA SER A 178 -17.36 -24.93 -14.20
C SER A 178 -16.19 -25.90 -14.45
N SER A 179 -15.05 -25.39 -14.90
CA SER A 179 -13.85 -26.20 -15.22
C SER A 179 -13.04 -26.55 -13.97
N THR A 180 -13.20 -25.82 -12.87
CA THR A 180 -12.40 -25.96 -11.65
C THR A 180 -13.32 -25.76 -10.44
N PRO A 181 -13.91 -26.85 -9.89
CA PRO A 181 -14.88 -26.76 -8.78
C PRO A 181 -14.27 -26.30 -7.47
N ASP A 182 -12.95 -26.27 -7.36
CA ASP A 182 -12.15 -25.85 -6.20
C ASP A 182 -11.82 -24.35 -6.17
N ALA A 183 -12.57 -23.52 -6.88
CA ALA A 183 -12.36 -22.07 -6.98
C ALA A 183 -10.99 -21.63 -7.48
N SER A 184 -10.25 -22.52 -8.14
CA SER A 184 -9.01 -22.21 -8.85
C SER A 184 -9.29 -21.69 -10.28
N ALA A 185 -8.28 -21.12 -10.92
CA ALA A 185 -8.38 -20.73 -12.31
C ALA A 185 -7.84 -21.87 -13.22
N SER A 186 -8.63 -22.31 -14.19
CA SER A 186 -8.11 -23.19 -15.26
C SER A 186 -6.96 -22.52 -15.99
N PRO A 187 -6.02 -23.26 -16.64
CA PRO A 187 -4.91 -22.64 -17.35
C PRO A 187 -5.35 -21.60 -18.40
N LEU A 188 -6.46 -21.86 -19.09
CA LEU A 188 -7.02 -20.90 -20.04
C LEU A 188 -7.50 -19.63 -19.35
N LEU A 189 -8.27 -19.76 -18.25
CA LEU A 189 -8.76 -18.64 -17.46
C LEU A 189 -7.59 -17.86 -16.83
N ALA A 190 -6.56 -18.56 -16.34
CA ALA A 190 -5.38 -17.95 -15.75
C ALA A 190 -4.62 -17.07 -16.77
N VAL A 191 -4.34 -17.60 -17.98
CA VAL A 191 -3.70 -16.81 -19.05
C VAL A 191 -4.57 -15.63 -19.47
N PHE A 192 -5.88 -15.83 -19.63
CA PHE A 192 -6.81 -14.75 -19.94
C PHE A 192 -6.78 -13.65 -18.87
N LEU A 193 -6.87 -14.00 -17.58
CA LEU A 193 -6.81 -13.03 -16.48
C LEU A 193 -5.49 -12.28 -16.46
N VAL A 194 -4.34 -12.95 -16.65
CA VAL A 194 -3.02 -12.30 -16.74
C VAL A 194 -3.00 -11.22 -17.81
N VAL A 195 -3.47 -11.56 -19.03
CA VAL A 195 -3.47 -10.62 -20.16
C VAL A 195 -4.43 -9.45 -19.92
N VAL A 196 -5.64 -9.75 -19.46
CA VAL A 196 -6.69 -8.72 -19.27
C VAL A 196 -6.34 -7.77 -18.12
N THR A 197 -5.83 -8.28 -16.99
CA THR A 197 -5.48 -7.44 -15.84
C THR A 197 -4.34 -6.50 -16.17
N ILE A 198 -3.26 -7.00 -16.79
CA ILE A 198 -2.13 -6.16 -17.24
C ILE A 198 -2.59 -5.18 -18.32
N GLY A 199 -3.37 -5.62 -19.29
CA GLY A 199 -3.86 -4.77 -20.38
C GLY A 199 -4.76 -3.65 -19.89
N LEU A 200 -5.71 -3.94 -19.01
CA LEU A 200 -6.61 -2.93 -18.44
C LEU A 200 -5.87 -1.93 -17.55
N TYR A 201 -4.89 -2.41 -16.77
CA TYR A 201 -4.04 -1.54 -15.96
C TYR A 201 -3.17 -0.62 -16.83
N ALA A 202 -2.60 -1.13 -17.92
CA ALA A 202 -1.83 -0.32 -18.87
C ALA A 202 -2.69 0.77 -19.52
N VAL A 203 -3.94 0.45 -19.90
CA VAL A 203 -4.91 1.45 -20.41
C VAL A 203 -5.21 2.50 -19.32
N PHE A 204 -5.46 2.07 -18.09
CA PHE A 204 -5.69 2.99 -16.98
C PHE A 204 -4.50 3.93 -16.74
N LEU A 205 -3.28 3.40 -16.70
CA LEU A 205 -2.06 4.20 -16.57
C LEU A 205 -1.90 5.21 -17.73
N GLY A 206 -2.22 4.82 -18.95
CA GLY A 206 -2.23 5.73 -20.10
C GLY A 206 -3.24 6.87 -19.94
N ILE A 207 -4.42 6.59 -19.36
CA ILE A 207 -5.42 7.61 -19.04
C ILE A 207 -4.91 8.53 -17.91
N GLN A 208 -4.38 7.96 -16.85
CA GLN A 208 -3.92 8.67 -15.65
C GLN A 208 -2.73 9.58 -15.95
N THR A 209 -1.76 9.12 -16.73
CA THR A 209 -0.48 9.82 -16.90
C THR A 209 -0.42 10.70 -18.16
N MET A 210 -1.16 10.35 -19.20
CA MET A 210 -1.06 11.03 -20.51
C MET A 210 -2.35 11.78 -20.89
N ARG A 211 -3.45 11.05 -21.12
CA ARG A 211 -4.62 11.58 -21.83
C ARG A 211 -5.55 12.42 -20.96
N HIS A 212 -5.77 12.01 -19.70
CA HIS A 212 -6.74 12.62 -18.81
C HIS A 212 -6.15 12.92 -17.42
N ARG A 213 -4.92 13.36 -17.37
CA ARG A 213 -4.21 13.68 -16.12
C ARG A 213 -5.01 14.59 -15.19
N GLY A 214 -5.76 15.56 -15.75
CA GLY A 214 -6.60 16.48 -14.99
C GLY A 214 -7.70 15.82 -14.15
N PHE A 215 -8.09 14.55 -14.45
CA PHE A 215 -9.06 13.82 -13.64
C PHE A 215 -8.52 13.44 -12.26
N PHE A 216 -7.21 13.36 -12.12
CA PHE A 216 -6.51 12.93 -10.92
C PHE A 216 -5.88 14.09 -10.14
N MET A 217 -6.14 15.34 -10.60
CA MET A 217 -5.70 16.57 -9.93
C MET A 217 -6.84 17.16 -9.09
N GLU A 218 -6.49 17.98 -8.10
CA GLU A 218 -7.48 18.69 -7.28
C GLU A 218 -8.40 19.56 -8.16
N PRO A 219 -9.73 19.62 -7.84
CA PRO A 219 -10.66 20.45 -8.58
C PRO A 219 -10.24 21.92 -8.55
N LEU A 220 -10.23 22.56 -9.73
CA LEU A 220 -10.00 24.01 -9.86
C LEU A 220 -11.19 24.76 -9.24
N GLY A 221 -11.05 25.34 -8.07
CA GLY A 221 -12.12 26.12 -7.43
C GLY A 221 -12.04 26.26 -5.91
N ILE A 222 -11.17 25.52 -5.24
CA ILE A 222 -10.93 25.72 -3.81
C ILE A 222 -9.64 26.54 -3.65
N GLU A 223 -9.72 27.85 -3.95
CA GLU A 223 -8.74 28.78 -3.36
C GLU A 223 -9.02 28.82 -1.85
N PRO A 224 -8.04 28.50 -1.00
CA PRO A 224 -8.13 28.87 0.41
C PRO A 224 -8.22 30.40 0.45
N LEU A 225 -9.36 30.93 0.94
CA LEU A 225 -9.45 32.35 1.29
C LEU A 225 -8.31 32.64 2.29
N HIS A 226 -7.37 33.50 1.87
CA HIS A 226 -6.16 33.96 2.54
C HIS A 226 -4.93 33.07 2.41
N THR A 227 -4.11 33.38 1.49
CA THR A 227 -2.79 34.01 1.62
C THR A 227 -2.03 33.95 0.30
N ASP A 228 -1.40 35.05 -0.07
CA ASP A 228 -0.46 35.26 -1.18
C ASP A 228 0.63 34.18 -1.21
N SER A 229 0.41 33.07 -1.91
CA SER A 229 1.38 31.96 -1.96
C SER A 229 1.29 31.10 -3.22
N ALA A 230 0.73 31.59 -4.32
CA ALA A 230 0.77 30.88 -5.61
C ALA A 230 2.20 30.75 -6.20
N GLN A 231 3.21 31.27 -5.51
CA GLN A 231 4.64 31.13 -5.84
C GLN A 231 5.46 30.44 -4.76
N ASN A 232 4.85 29.88 -3.70
CA ASN A 232 5.55 29.34 -2.54
C ASN A 232 5.19 27.89 -2.17
N ASP A 233 4.61 27.10 -3.06
CA ASP A 233 4.40 25.65 -2.85
C ASP A 233 5.72 24.84 -2.79
N SER A 234 6.85 25.53 -2.96
CA SER A 234 8.19 25.04 -2.61
C SER A 234 8.55 25.25 -1.12
N ARG A 235 7.64 25.80 -0.29
CA ARG A 235 7.95 26.23 1.09
C ARG A 235 6.95 25.81 2.16
N SER A 236 5.97 24.93 1.91
CA SER A 236 5.22 24.30 2.98
C SER A 236 6.15 23.33 3.71
N GLY A 237 6.51 23.65 4.92
CA GLY A 237 7.54 23.16 5.83
C GLY A 237 7.72 21.66 6.08
N GLU A 238 7.48 20.79 5.13
CA GLU A 238 8.15 19.52 5.03
C GLU A 238 9.57 19.83 4.52
N LYS A 239 10.54 19.78 5.41
CA LYS A 239 11.95 19.71 5.07
C LYS A 239 12.11 18.48 4.17
N HIS A 240 11.96 18.69 2.84
CA HIS A 240 12.43 17.68 1.89
C HIS A 240 13.89 17.44 2.22
N PRO A 241 14.30 16.24 2.65
CA PRO A 241 15.71 15.95 2.82
C PRO A 241 16.37 16.32 1.49
N LEU A 242 17.46 17.10 1.55
CA LEU A 242 18.22 17.55 0.40
C LEU A 242 18.32 16.40 -0.59
N THR A 243 17.60 16.51 -1.71
CA THR A 243 17.38 15.40 -2.63
C THR A 243 18.70 15.05 -3.28
N ARG A 244 19.32 13.96 -2.83
CA ARG A 244 20.53 13.38 -3.42
C ARG A 244 20.26 12.91 -4.84
N SER A 245 21.23 12.43 -5.59
CA SER A 245 21.09 12.03 -7.00
C SER A 245 20.00 10.96 -7.21
N VAL A 246 19.41 10.90 -8.42
CA VAL A 246 18.46 9.84 -8.80
C VAL A 246 19.06 8.45 -8.56
N GLY A 247 20.34 8.24 -8.95
CA GLY A 247 21.02 6.98 -8.71
C GLY A 247 21.13 6.58 -7.25
N TYR A 248 21.32 7.55 -6.34
CA TYR A 248 21.34 7.31 -4.89
C TYR A 248 19.99 6.76 -4.40
N HIS A 249 18.89 7.42 -4.72
CA HIS A 249 17.56 6.99 -4.28
C HIS A 249 17.13 5.67 -4.94
N SER A 250 17.49 5.45 -6.22
CA SER A 250 17.20 4.17 -6.90
C SER A 250 17.97 3.01 -6.28
N LEU A 251 19.25 3.21 -5.96
CA LEU A 251 20.07 2.18 -5.31
C LEU A 251 19.54 1.84 -3.92
N LEU A 252 19.18 2.85 -3.11
CA LEU A 252 18.70 2.63 -1.75
C LEU A 252 17.29 2.05 -1.73
N LEU A 253 16.44 2.41 -2.68
CA LEU A 253 15.14 1.79 -2.86
C LEU A 253 15.30 0.28 -3.06
N VAL A 254 16.10 -0.14 -4.03
CA VAL A 254 16.36 -1.57 -4.28
C VAL A 254 17.07 -2.23 -3.09
N ALA A 255 18.05 -1.56 -2.49
CA ALA A 255 18.78 -2.08 -1.32
C ALA A 255 17.86 -2.28 -0.11
N SER A 256 16.84 -1.41 0.09
CA SER A 256 15.87 -1.56 1.18
C SER A 256 14.85 -2.68 0.91
N MET A 257 14.58 -3.01 -0.36
CA MET A 257 13.69 -4.12 -0.70
C MET A 257 14.33 -5.49 -0.41
N VAL A 258 15.66 -5.64 -0.54
CA VAL A 258 16.34 -6.92 -0.32
C VAL A 258 16.12 -7.48 1.09
N PRO A 259 16.35 -6.74 2.19
CA PRO A 259 16.02 -7.19 3.53
C PRO A 259 14.55 -7.59 3.71
N ILE A 260 13.61 -6.82 3.13
CA ILE A 260 12.18 -7.14 3.21
C ILE A 260 11.91 -8.53 2.62
N VAL A 261 12.47 -8.82 1.44
CA VAL A 261 12.33 -10.13 0.77
C VAL A 261 12.89 -11.27 1.62
N LEU A 262 14.08 -11.08 2.18
CA LEU A 262 14.72 -12.13 2.98
C LEU A 262 14.03 -12.36 4.33
N LEU A 263 13.55 -11.30 4.95
CA LEU A 263 12.83 -11.35 6.22
C LEU A 263 11.38 -11.83 6.07
N SER A 264 10.74 -11.62 4.91
CA SER A 264 9.34 -12.06 4.67
C SER A 264 9.16 -13.56 4.87
N LYS A 265 10.13 -14.38 4.45
CA LYS A 265 10.13 -15.82 4.69
C LYS A 265 10.14 -16.18 6.19
N LYS A 266 10.91 -15.44 6.97
CA LYS A 266 11.02 -15.65 8.41
C LYS A 266 9.76 -15.17 9.13
N MET A 267 9.20 -14.05 8.66
CA MET A 267 7.93 -13.51 9.15
C MET A 267 6.76 -14.47 8.90
N ALA A 268 6.70 -15.10 7.72
CA ALA A 268 5.68 -16.08 7.40
C ALA A 268 5.66 -17.24 8.41
N VAL A 269 6.84 -17.78 8.76
CA VAL A 269 6.94 -18.87 9.77
C VAL A 269 6.40 -18.43 11.13
N LEU A 270 6.68 -17.19 11.54
CA LEU A 270 6.17 -16.67 12.82
C LEU A 270 4.66 -16.42 12.78
N ILE A 271 4.13 -15.92 11.67
CA ILE A 271 2.69 -15.74 11.47
C ILE A 271 1.98 -17.09 11.57
N ASP A 272 2.44 -18.10 10.84
CA ASP A 272 1.84 -19.44 10.83
C ASP A 272 1.87 -20.08 12.23
N HIS A 273 3.00 -19.97 12.93
CA HIS A 273 3.11 -20.47 14.31
C HIS A 273 2.14 -19.75 15.25
N GLY A 274 2.02 -18.43 15.13
CA GLY A 274 1.09 -17.64 15.93
C GLY A 274 -0.36 -18.04 15.70
N ILE A 275 -0.77 -18.13 14.43
CA ILE A 275 -2.11 -18.56 14.02
C ILE A 275 -2.43 -19.94 14.60
N ALA A 276 -1.51 -20.89 14.43
CA ALA A 276 -1.69 -22.24 14.96
C ALA A 276 -1.76 -22.28 16.50
N THR A 277 -0.98 -21.43 17.19
CA THR A 277 -0.92 -21.43 18.66
C THR A 277 -2.18 -20.84 19.30
N ILE A 278 -2.73 -19.76 18.70
CA ILE A 278 -3.93 -19.10 19.24
C ILE A 278 -5.24 -19.66 18.64
N GLY A 279 -5.14 -20.59 17.68
CA GLY A 279 -6.30 -21.13 16.98
C GLY A 279 -7.01 -20.10 16.08
N ALA A 280 -6.26 -19.11 15.58
CA ALA A 280 -6.82 -18.06 14.74
C ALA A 280 -7.03 -18.53 13.28
N PRO A 281 -7.92 -17.91 12.53
CA PRO A 281 -8.13 -18.22 11.11
C PRO A 281 -6.88 -17.91 10.27
N VAL A 282 -6.61 -18.74 9.27
CA VAL A 282 -5.44 -18.59 8.37
C VAL A 282 -5.45 -17.25 7.65
N ALA A 283 -6.64 -16.72 7.31
CA ALA A 283 -6.82 -15.42 6.66
C ALA A 283 -6.22 -14.24 7.46
N LEU A 284 -6.08 -14.37 8.79
CA LEU A 284 -5.41 -13.38 9.63
C LEU A 284 -3.95 -13.13 9.19
N GLY A 285 -3.28 -14.14 8.65
CA GLY A 285 -1.93 -13.99 8.10
C GLY A 285 -1.88 -12.99 6.94
N GLY A 286 -2.87 -13.06 6.05
CA GLY A 286 -3.02 -12.08 4.97
C GLY A 286 -3.24 -10.65 5.49
N VAL A 287 -4.05 -10.49 6.55
CA VAL A 287 -4.28 -9.17 7.19
C VAL A 287 -3.00 -8.59 7.77
N VAL A 288 -2.19 -9.40 8.48
CA VAL A 288 -0.91 -8.94 9.06
C VAL A 288 0.06 -8.48 7.97
N VAL A 289 0.17 -9.25 6.89
CA VAL A 289 1.01 -8.90 5.73
C VAL A 289 0.50 -7.62 5.07
N ALA A 290 -0.81 -7.50 4.84
CA ALA A 290 -1.42 -6.33 4.22
C ALA A 290 -1.22 -5.07 5.08
N LEU A 291 -1.41 -5.14 6.39
CA LEU A 291 -1.16 -4.02 7.31
C LEU A 291 0.28 -3.53 7.24
N LEU A 292 1.25 -4.46 7.17
CA LEU A 292 2.66 -4.11 7.10
C LEU A 292 2.98 -3.32 5.83
N VAL A 293 2.46 -3.76 4.68
CA VAL A 293 2.71 -3.13 3.37
C VAL A 293 1.98 -1.81 3.24
N LEU A 294 0.71 -1.74 3.67
CA LEU A 294 -0.16 -0.57 3.48
C LEU A 294 0.03 0.54 4.50
N SER A 295 0.74 0.28 5.62
CA SER A 295 0.92 1.27 6.70
C SER A 295 1.51 2.60 6.22
N PRO A 296 2.56 2.66 5.37
CA PRO A 296 3.10 3.92 4.87
C PRO A 296 2.10 4.71 4.03
N GLU A 297 1.37 4.02 3.14
CA GLU A 297 0.33 4.62 2.30
C GLU A 297 -0.84 5.12 3.14
N GLY A 298 -1.29 4.33 4.11
CA GLY A 298 -2.36 4.70 5.03
C GLY A 298 -2.07 5.98 5.81
N LEU A 299 -0.84 6.13 6.31
CA LEU A 299 -0.42 7.36 6.98
C LEU A 299 -0.31 8.54 6.00
N GLY A 300 0.12 8.31 4.76
CA GLY A 300 0.13 9.32 3.70
C GLY A 300 -1.29 9.81 3.37
N ALA A 301 -2.22 8.89 3.18
CA ALA A 301 -3.63 9.18 2.90
C ALA A 301 -4.29 9.94 4.06
N LEU A 302 -4.05 9.51 5.31
CA LEU A 302 -4.57 10.17 6.50
C LEU A 302 -4.06 11.62 6.63
N ARG A 303 -2.76 11.83 6.46
CA ARG A 303 -2.17 13.19 6.48
C ARG A 303 -2.80 14.07 5.40
N ALA A 304 -3.00 13.56 4.19
CA ALA A 304 -3.62 14.30 3.10
C ALA A 304 -5.06 14.71 3.45
N ALA A 305 -5.90 13.79 3.97
CA ALA A 305 -7.26 14.09 4.40
C ALA A 305 -7.33 15.17 5.49
N LEU A 306 -6.44 15.08 6.51
CA LEU A 306 -6.36 16.05 7.60
C LEU A 306 -5.90 17.44 7.14
N HIS A 307 -5.22 17.56 6.00
CA HIS A 307 -4.79 18.85 5.40
C HIS A 307 -5.71 19.32 4.28
N ASN A 308 -6.94 18.80 4.20
CA ASN A 308 -7.92 19.12 3.16
C ASN A 308 -7.46 18.82 1.73
N ARG A 309 -6.62 17.81 1.56
CA ARG A 309 -6.14 17.32 0.25
C ARG A 309 -6.79 15.98 -0.08
N ILE A 310 -8.13 15.95 -0.09
CA ILE A 310 -8.89 14.71 -0.23
C ILE A 310 -8.68 14.03 -1.59
N GLN A 311 -8.40 14.78 -2.65
CA GLN A 311 -8.05 14.22 -3.95
C GLN A 311 -6.81 13.33 -3.85
N ARG A 312 -5.80 13.77 -3.09
CA ARG A 312 -4.59 12.97 -2.84
C ARG A 312 -4.92 11.69 -2.06
N THR A 313 -5.81 11.78 -1.06
CA THR A 313 -6.31 10.61 -0.31
C THR A 313 -7.01 9.61 -1.23
N VAL A 314 -7.92 10.08 -2.08
CA VAL A 314 -8.63 9.25 -3.07
C VAL A 314 -7.65 8.58 -4.02
N ASN A 315 -6.67 9.33 -4.54
CA ASN A 315 -5.64 8.77 -5.43
C ASN A 315 -4.78 7.70 -4.74
N ILE A 316 -4.40 7.90 -3.47
CA ILE A 316 -3.63 6.90 -2.71
C ILE A 316 -4.48 5.66 -2.46
N CYS A 317 -5.67 5.79 -1.88
CA CYS A 317 -6.50 4.65 -1.52
C CYS A 317 -6.98 3.87 -2.74
N LEU A 318 -7.63 4.53 -3.70
CA LEU A 318 -8.14 3.84 -4.89
C LEU A 318 -7.00 3.36 -5.80
N GLY A 319 -5.89 4.12 -5.85
CA GLY A 319 -4.69 3.72 -6.59
C GLY A 319 -4.06 2.45 -6.03
N SER A 320 -3.94 2.34 -4.70
CA SER A 320 -3.42 1.14 -4.03
C SER A 320 -4.32 -0.07 -4.27
N ALA A 321 -5.65 0.05 -4.06
CA ALA A 321 -6.60 -1.03 -4.33
C ALA A 321 -6.56 -1.50 -5.80
N LEU A 322 -6.50 -0.55 -6.75
CA LEU A 322 -6.40 -0.87 -8.17
C LEU A 322 -5.10 -1.62 -8.48
N ALA A 323 -4.00 -1.10 -8.00
CA ALA A 323 -2.70 -1.61 -8.33
C ALA A 323 -2.46 -3.00 -7.73
N THR A 324 -2.94 -3.27 -6.50
CA THR A 324 -2.95 -4.62 -5.91
C THR A 324 -3.73 -5.58 -6.79
N THR A 325 -4.99 -5.29 -7.14
CA THR A 325 -5.77 -6.20 -7.98
C THR A 325 -5.15 -6.39 -9.37
N ALA A 326 -4.65 -5.32 -9.97
CA ALA A 326 -4.13 -5.35 -11.34
C ALA A 326 -2.78 -6.06 -11.48
N LEU A 327 -1.92 -6.04 -10.47
CA LEU A 327 -0.56 -6.58 -10.55
C LEU A 327 -0.36 -7.83 -9.71
N THR A 328 -1.05 -7.98 -8.57
CA THR A 328 -0.93 -9.17 -7.73
C THR A 328 -1.62 -10.38 -8.36
N ILE A 329 -2.81 -10.21 -8.97
CA ILE A 329 -3.50 -11.31 -9.68
C ILE A 329 -2.62 -11.92 -10.77
N PRO A 330 -2.07 -11.16 -11.74
CA PRO A 330 -1.23 -11.77 -12.79
C PRO A 330 0.07 -12.35 -12.24
N ALA A 331 0.65 -11.76 -11.19
CA ALA A 331 1.86 -12.30 -10.56
C ALA A 331 1.61 -13.68 -9.93
N VAL A 332 0.55 -13.79 -9.13
CA VAL A 332 0.14 -15.03 -8.46
C VAL A 332 -0.21 -16.13 -9.49
N LEU A 333 -0.98 -15.79 -10.51
CA LEU A 333 -1.34 -16.72 -11.59
C LEU A 333 -0.11 -17.16 -12.40
N THR A 334 0.82 -16.25 -12.66
CA THR A 334 2.07 -16.60 -13.35
C THR A 334 2.91 -17.56 -12.52
N ILE A 335 3.02 -17.32 -11.19
CA ILE A 335 3.71 -18.24 -10.28
C ILE A 335 3.03 -19.62 -10.30
N SER A 336 1.69 -19.67 -10.24
CA SER A 336 0.94 -20.92 -10.31
C SER A 336 1.22 -21.69 -11.61
N LEU A 337 1.15 -21.02 -12.76
CA LEU A 337 1.39 -21.62 -14.07
C LEU A 337 2.82 -22.14 -14.22
N VAL A 338 3.82 -21.41 -13.72
CA VAL A 338 5.25 -21.78 -13.84
C VAL A 338 5.63 -22.89 -12.85
N THR A 339 5.12 -22.84 -11.62
CA THR A 339 5.50 -23.77 -10.55
C THR A 339 4.60 -25.00 -10.46
N GLY A 340 3.45 -24.97 -11.13
CA GLY A 340 2.40 -26.01 -11.00
C GLY A 340 1.72 -26.02 -9.63
N LYS A 341 1.94 -24.99 -8.80
CA LYS A 341 1.29 -24.90 -7.48
C LYS A 341 -0.20 -24.60 -7.65
N HIS A 342 -1.01 -25.36 -6.94
CA HIS A 342 -2.44 -25.12 -6.86
C HIS A 342 -2.75 -23.85 -6.06
N ILE A 343 -3.55 -22.96 -6.62
CA ILE A 343 -3.93 -21.67 -6.00
C ILE A 343 -5.43 -21.46 -6.19
N GLU A 344 -6.10 -21.21 -5.08
CA GLU A 344 -7.51 -20.84 -5.04
C GLU A 344 -7.64 -19.32 -5.00
N LEU A 345 -8.27 -18.73 -6.02
CA LEU A 345 -8.50 -17.29 -6.11
C LEU A 345 -9.94 -16.89 -5.80
N GLY A 346 -10.88 -17.81 -6.03
CA GLY A 346 -12.30 -17.53 -5.81
C GLY A 346 -12.63 -17.37 -4.33
N LEU A 347 -13.25 -16.25 -3.97
CA LEU A 347 -13.66 -15.92 -2.61
C LEU A 347 -14.73 -16.86 -2.09
N ASP A 348 -14.78 -17.03 -0.77
CA ASP A 348 -15.83 -17.78 -0.11
C ASP A 348 -17.16 -16.98 -0.09
N PRO A 349 -18.32 -17.63 0.08
CA PRO A 349 -19.63 -16.96 -0.02
C PRO A 349 -19.78 -15.76 0.91
N GLN A 350 -19.26 -15.80 2.12
CA GLN A 350 -19.30 -14.66 3.07
C GLN A 350 -18.45 -13.49 2.57
N GLU A 351 -17.23 -13.77 2.06
CA GLU A 351 -16.33 -12.79 1.49
C GLU A 351 -16.91 -12.13 0.23
N LEU A 352 -17.64 -12.91 -0.61
CA LEU A 352 -18.33 -12.40 -1.78
C LEU A 352 -19.38 -11.35 -1.41
N VAL A 353 -20.15 -11.57 -0.34
CA VAL A 353 -21.17 -10.63 0.14
C VAL A 353 -20.52 -9.33 0.61
N ILE A 354 -19.46 -9.42 1.40
CA ILE A 354 -18.73 -8.24 1.88
C ILE A 354 -18.03 -7.49 0.74
N LEU A 355 -17.44 -8.20 -0.22
CA LEU A 355 -16.88 -7.56 -1.42
C LEU A 355 -17.94 -6.83 -2.22
N ALA A 356 -19.07 -7.48 -2.50
CA ALA A 356 -20.17 -6.85 -3.23
C ALA A 356 -20.70 -5.60 -2.50
N LEU A 357 -20.90 -5.68 -1.18
CA LEU A 357 -21.30 -4.54 -0.37
C LEU A 357 -20.26 -3.41 -0.43
N THR A 358 -18.96 -3.73 -0.30
CA THR A 358 -17.87 -2.76 -0.40
C THR A 358 -17.88 -2.03 -1.74
N LEU A 359 -17.96 -2.76 -2.85
CA LEU A 359 -17.96 -2.18 -4.18
C LEU A 359 -19.21 -1.30 -4.43
N LEU A 360 -20.39 -1.73 -3.97
CA LEU A 360 -21.63 -0.95 -4.05
C LEU A 360 -21.52 0.36 -3.24
N ILE A 361 -21.03 0.28 -2.00
CA ILE A 361 -20.87 1.47 -1.15
C ILE A 361 -19.81 2.40 -1.71
N CYS A 362 -18.71 1.88 -2.26
CA CYS A 362 -17.73 2.70 -2.97
C CYS A 362 -18.37 3.44 -4.16
N MET A 363 -19.20 2.78 -4.98
CA MET A 363 -19.91 3.43 -6.08
C MET A 363 -20.83 4.55 -5.60
N VAL A 364 -21.61 4.32 -4.53
CA VAL A 364 -22.52 5.32 -3.97
C VAL A 364 -21.74 6.50 -3.38
N ASN A 365 -20.75 6.23 -2.54
CA ASN A 365 -20.03 7.25 -1.81
C ASN A 365 -19.12 8.08 -2.73
N PHE A 366 -18.38 7.43 -3.62
CA PHE A 366 -17.54 8.13 -4.58
C PHE A 366 -18.29 8.65 -5.82
N GLY A 367 -19.59 8.41 -5.92
CA GLY A 367 -20.45 8.94 -6.98
C GLY A 367 -20.92 10.39 -6.75
N SER A 368 -20.67 10.97 -5.56
CA SER A 368 -21.14 12.32 -5.21
C SER A 368 -20.14 13.45 -5.49
N GLY A 369 -18.85 13.15 -5.62
CA GLY A 369 -17.79 14.15 -5.72
C GLY A 369 -17.46 14.89 -4.42
N ARG A 370 -18.14 14.55 -3.32
CA ARG A 370 -17.97 15.12 -1.98
C ARG A 370 -17.93 14.03 -0.93
N THR A 371 -17.19 14.27 0.14
CA THR A 371 -17.12 13.35 1.27
C THR A 371 -17.73 13.96 2.52
N ASN A 372 -18.23 13.09 3.40
CA ASN A 372 -18.73 13.49 4.71
C ASN A 372 -18.46 12.39 5.77
N ILE A 373 -18.75 12.72 7.04
CA ILE A 373 -18.54 11.83 8.19
C ILE A 373 -19.31 10.51 8.05
N LEU A 374 -20.57 10.55 7.55
CA LEU A 374 -21.40 9.36 7.43
C LEU A 374 -20.79 8.33 6.49
N GLN A 375 -20.24 8.77 5.36
CA GLN A 375 -19.56 7.89 4.41
C GLN A 375 -18.36 7.19 5.07
N GLY A 376 -17.54 7.93 5.83
CA GLY A 376 -16.43 7.36 6.59
C GLY A 376 -16.88 6.33 7.63
N ALA A 377 -17.95 6.63 8.38
CA ALA A 377 -18.52 5.71 9.37
C ALA A 377 -19.04 4.41 8.73
N VAL A 378 -19.73 4.49 7.60
CA VAL A 378 -20.23 3.31 6.87
C VAL A 378 -19.08 2.41 6.43
N HIS A 379 -18.03 2.96 5.84
CA HIS A 379 -16.85 2.18 5.46
C HIS A 379 -16.18 1.51 6.67
N LEU A 380 -16.07 2.21 7.81
CA LEU A 380 -15.51 1.61 9.03
C LEU A 380 -16.36 0.47 9.58
N ILE A 381 -17.70 0.58 9.51
CA ILE A 381 -18.60 -0.51 9.91
C ILE A 381 -18.36 -1.74 9.05
N ILE A 382 -18.22 -1.58 7.72
CA ILE A 382 -17.92 -2.70 6.81
C ILE A 382 -16.56 -3.30 7.14
N PHE A 383 -15.55 -2.47 7.45
CA PHE A 383 -14.24 -2.96 7.85
C PHE A 383 -14.28 -3.77 9.15
N VAL A 384 -15.00 -3.27 10.17
CA VAL A 384 -15.18 -3.99 11.44
C VAL A 384 -15.95 -5.29 11.20
N THR A 385 -16.98 -5.28 10.34
CA THR A 385 -17.70 -6.50 9.95
C THR A 385 -16.76 -7.51 9.31
N TYR A 386 -15.89 -7.08 8.40
CA TYR A 386 -14.87 -7.96 7.82
C TYR A 386 -13.97 -8.57 8.90
N VAL A 387 -13.49 -7.76 9.86
CA VAL A 387 -12.64 -8.26 10.94
C VAL A 387 -13.38 -9.26 11.81
N VAL A 388 -14.66 -9.02 12.11
CA VAL A 388 -15.49 -9.99 12.89
C VAL A 388 -15.66 -11.30 12.13
N LEU A 389 -15.97 -11.25 10.83
CA LEU A 389 -16.14 -12.44 10.00
C LEU A 389 -14.86 -13.26 9.83
N LEU A 390 -13.68 -12.69 10.08
CA LEU A 390 -12.43 -13.47 10.12
C LEU A 390 -12.42 -14.48 11.27
N PHE A 391 -13.19 -14.23 12.34
CA PHE A 391 -13.21 -15.08 13.53
C PHE A 391 -14.52 -15.89 13.67
N ASP A 392 -15.47 -15.73 12.76
CA ASP A 392 -16.72 -16.48 12.71
C ASP A 392 -16.54 -17.77 11.89
#